data_e5d982dbfc81c90c65e7388cb6356cc7
#
_entry.id   e5d982dbfc81c90c65e7388cb6356cc7
#
_cell.length_a   1.000
_cell.length_b   1.000
_cell.length_c   1.000
_cell.angle_alpha   90.00
_cell.angle_beta   90.00
_cell.angle_gamma   90.00
#
_symmetry.space_group_name_H-M   'P 1'
#
loop_
_entity.id
_entity.type
_entity.pdbx_description
1 polymer ?
#
loop_
_entity_poly.entity_id
_entity_poly.type
_entity_poly.pdbx_seq_one_letter_code
_entity_poly.pdbx_strand_id
1 'polypeptide(L)'
;MVLALAQEFGLDVTELTVGEGERLVSDMREALADPVFAKTAPPLADLRLAASNAPALARAFLDLHRAYRQSHERLASLDEALGRDDAGLRASPWEEVRDFFHYCDNYVDAIDRAAEHFISAAGPGKDPLITATEALKKRGLDVQFSDTGPLRHFDPTTRRLDLSARAAAPTQRFQLLYQVALQTQNELIEATLDLARFATPEARDIAKIGLANYF
;
A
#
# COMPACT_ATOMS: atom_id res chain seq x y z
N MET A 1 -10.24 -18.28 33.72
CA MET A 1 -9.40 -19.12 32.85
C MET A 1 -8.11 -18.38 32.44
N VAL A 2 -8.16 -17.14 31.92
CA VAL A 2 -6.97 -16.36 31.51
C VAL A 2 -6.02 -16.07 32.68
N LEU A 3 -6.52 -15.66 33.84
CA LEU A 3 -5.72 -15.40 35.05
C LEU A 3 -4.97 -16.64 35.59
N ALA A 4 -5.58 -17.82 35.49
CA ALA A 4 -4.95 -19.08 35.93
C ALA A 4 -3.82 -19.49 34.98
N LEU A 5 -3.98 -19.28 33.66
CA LEU A 5 -2.93 -19.53 32.66
C LEU A 5 -1.77 -18.52 32.79
N ALA A 6 -2.08 -17.25 33.03
CA ALA A 6 -1.04 -16.24 33.22
C ALA A 6 -0.17 -16.53 34.46
N GLN A 7 -0.76 -17.03 35.57
CA GLN A 7 -0.02 -17.45 36.76
C GLN A 7 0.85 -18.71 36.51
N GLU A 8 0.36 -19.67 35.74
CA GLU A 8 1.08 -20.90 35.42
C GLU A 8 2.31 -20.65 34.54
N PHE A 9 2.21 -19.71 33.61
CA PHE A 9 3.28 -19.33 32.66
C PHE A 9 4.11 -18.11 33.07
N GLY A 10 3.85 -17.53 34.26
CA GLY A 10 4.60 -16.36 34.78
C GLY A 10 4.44 -15.11 33.89
N LEU A 11 3.32 -14.98 33.18
CA LEU A 11 3.03 -13.85 32.32
C LEU A 11 2.37 -12.71 33.12
N ASP A 12 2.84 -11.48 32.95
CA ASP A 12 2.22 -10.32 33.54
C ASP A 12 0.90 -10.00 32.81
N VAL A 13 -0.22 -10.03 33.55
CA VAL A 13 -1.56 -9.74 33.01
C VAL A 13 -1.62 -8.30 32.48
N THR A 14 -0.82 -7.40 33.01
CA THR A 14 -0.72 -6.01 32.51
C THR A 14 -0.05 -5.95 31.13
N GLU A 15 0.93 -6.79 30.82
CA GLU A 15 1.55 -6.88 29.49
C GLU A 15 0.57 -7.46 28.44
N LEU A 16 -0.27 -8.40 28.82
CA LEU A 16 -1.31 -8.95 27.93
C LEU A 16 -2.38 -7.90 27.60
N THR A 17 -2.77 -7.09 28.56
CA THR A 17 -3.77 -6.01 28.37
C THR A 17 -3.22 -4.83 27.57
N VAL A 18 -1.94 -4.49 27.73
CA VAL A 18 -1.25 -3.47 26.91
C VAL A 18 -1.17 -3.93 25.44
N GLY A 19 -0.88 -5.21 25.22
CA GLY A 19 -0.86 -5.78 23.87
C GLY A 19 -2.24 -5.78 23.19
N GLU A 20 -3.34 -5.99 23.95
CA GLU A 20 -4.71 -5.90 23.41
C GLU A 20 -5.09 -4.46 23.05
N GLY A 21 -4.75 -3.47 23.87
CA GLY A 21 -5.00 -2.07 23.59
C GLY A 21 -4.29 -1.56 22.34
N GLU A 22 -3.03 -1.91 22.16
CA GLU A 22 -2.24 -1.54 20.98
C GLU A 22 -2.77 -2.23 19.70
N ARG A 23 -3.23 -3.47 19.79
CA ARG A 23 -3.90 -4.16 18.68
C ARG A 23 -5.19 -3.45 18.30
N LEU A 24 -6.02 -3.10 19.26
CA LEU A 24 -7.28 -2.39 19.02
C LEU A 24 -7.04 -1.03 18.34
N VAL A 25 -6.00 -0.30 18.74
CA VAL A 25 -5.59 0.95 18.10
C VAL A 25 -5.13 0.70 16.65
N SER A 26 -4.37 -0.36 16.41
CA SER A 26 -3.92 -0.75 15.06
C SER A 26 -5.10 -1.08 14.15
N ASP A 27 -6.03 -1.90 14.64
CA ASP A 27 -7.23 -2.32 13.91
C ASP A 27 -8.14 -1.12 13.58
N MET A 28 -8.30 -0.18 14.52
CA MET A 28 -9.04 1.06 14.26
C MET A 28 -8.37 1.94 13.21
N ARG A 29 -7.03 2.03 13.22
CA ARG A 29 -6.29 2.78 12.18
C ARG A 29 -6.48 2.17 10.81
N GLU A 30 -6.43 0.85 10.71
CA GLU A 30 -6.67 0.13 9.47
C GLU A 30 -8.10 0.38 8.95
N ALA A 31 -9.10 0.24 9.82
CA ALA A 31 -10.49 0.54 9.46
C ALA A 31 -10.69 1.98 9.00
N LEU A 32 -10.06 2.95 9.68
CA LEU A 32 -10.15 4.38 9.34
C LEU A 32 -9.36 4.79 8.09
N ALA A 33 -8.53 3.90 7.54
CA ALA A 33 -7.92 4.08 6.23
C ALA A 33 -8.90 3.87 5.07
N ASP A 34 -10.07 3.29 5.34
CA ASP A 34 -11.14 3.13 4.35
C ASP A 34 -11.59 4.50 3.82
N PRO A 35 -11.78 4.67 2.49
CA PRO A 35 -12.24 5.92 1.88
C PRO A 35 -13.53 6.50 2.46
N VAL A 36 -14.40 5.68 3.04
CA VAL A 36 -15.63 6.14 3.72
C VAL A 36 -15.34 7.11 4.87
N PHE A 37 -14.14 7.02 5.46
CA PHE A 37 -13.70 7.90 6.56
C PHE A 37 -12.77 9.03 6.12
N ALA A 38 -12.54 9.24 4.82
CA ALA A 38 -11.57 10.21 4.31
C ALA A 38 -11.74 11.65 4.85
N LYS A 39 -12.98 12.01 5.29
CA LYS A 39 -13.29 13.33 5.84
C LYS A 39 -13.17 13.42 7.36
N THR A 40 -12.92 12.32 8.07
CA THR A 40 -13.06 12.22 9.54
C THR A 40 -11.94 11.43 10.20
N ALA A 41 -10.71 11.51 9.71
CA ALA A 41 -9.57 10.80 10.29
C ALA A 41 -9.20 11.37 11.68
N PRO A 42 -9.52 10.70 12.81
CA PRO A 42 -9.16 11.17 14.13
C PRO A 42 -7.64 11.02 14.37
N PRO A 43 -7.03 11.88 15.21
CA PRO A 43 -5.62 11.76 15.57
C PRO A 43 -5.38 10.49 16.40
N LEU A 44 -4.13 9.99 16.38
CA LEU A 44 -3.73 8.77 17.09
C LEU A 44 -4.02 8.83 18.61
N ALA A 45 -3.95 10.02 19.21
CA ALA A 45 -4.24 10.24 20.63
C ALA A 45 -5.70 9.87 20.96
N ASP A 46 -6.65 10.22 20.10
CA ASP A 46 -8.07 9.94 20.29
C ASP A 46 -8.36 8.42 20.14
N LEU A 47 -7.65 7.75 19.23
CA LEU A 47 -7.76 6.29 19.07
C LEU A 47 -7.27 5.56 20.32
N ARG A 48 -6.17 6.00 20.91
CA ARG A 48 -5.65 5.46 22.18
C ARG A 48 -6.61 5.70 23.33
N LEU A 49 -7.20 6.89 23.40
CA LEU A 49 -8.24 7.22 24.39
C LEU A 49 -9.48 6.34 24.22
N ALA A 50 -9.94 6.14 22.99
CA ALA A 50 -11.09 5.26 22.70
C ALA A 50 -10.78 3.80 23.07
N ALA A 51 -9.61 3.30 22.74
CA ALA A 51 -9.18 1.93 23.09
C ALA A 51 -9.08 1.73 24.60
N SER A 52 -8.65 2.73 25.37
CA SER A 52 -8.48 2.64 26.83
C SER A 52 -9.80 2.85 27.57
N ASN A 53 -10.57 3.87 27.20
CA ASN A 53 -11.73 4.32 27.98
C ASN A 53 -13.04 3.69 27.50
N ALA A 54 -13.12 3.26 26.25
CA ALA A 54 -14.32 2.70 25.65
C ALA A 54 -14.01 1.50 24.72
N PRO A 55 -13.31 0.46 25.20
CA PRO A 55 -12.89 -0.66 24.34
C PRO A 55 -14.06 -1.41 23.70
N ALA A 56 -15.21 -1.46 24.37
CA ALA A 56 -16.43 -2.06 23.83
C ALA A 56 -16.95 -1.28 22.63
N LEU A 57 -16.92 0.06 22.68
CA LEU A 57 -17.33 0.93 21.58
C LEU A 57 -16.35 0.80 20.40
N ALA A 58 -15.05 0.75 20.67
CA ALA A 58 -14.03 0.54 19.64
C ALA A 58 -14.20 -0.80 18.91
N ARG A 59 -14.51 -1.88 19.63
CA ARG A 59 -14.84 -3.18 19.03
C ARG A 59 -16.13 -3.12 18.21
N ALA A 60 -17.20 -2.50 18.74
CA ALA A 60 -18.44 -2.34 18.00
C ALA A 60 -18.26 -1.54 16.69
N PHE A 61 -17.41 -0.51 16.70
CA PHE A 61 -17.01 0.22 15.49
C PHE A 61 -16.35 -0.72 14.47
N LEU A 62 -15.38 -1.55 14.89
CA LEU A 62 -14.71 -2.50 14.01
C LEU A 62 -15.67 -3.56 13.47
N ASP A 63 -16.61 -4.03 14.28
CA ASP A 63 -17.63 -4.97 13.84
C ASP A 63 -18.57 -4.35 12.81
N LEU A 64 -18.98 -3.11 13.03
CA LEU A 64 -19.81 -2.35 12.07
C LEU A 64 -19.05 -2.14 10.75
N HIS A 65 -17.77 -1.75 10.80
CA HIS A 65 -16.96 -1.56 9.59
C HIS A 65 -16.79 -2.88 8.82
N ARG A 66 -16.57 -4.02 9.50
CA ARG A 66 -16.53 -5.34 8.86
C ARG A 66 -17.87 -5.70 8.21
N ALA A 67 -18.99 -5.46 8.89
CA ALA A 67 -20.32 -5.69 8.33
C ALA A 67 -20.61 -4.79 7.11
N TYR A 68 -20.18 -3.54 7.16
CA TYR A 68 -20.26 -2.60 6.04
C TYR A 68 -19.47 -3.12 4.82
N ARG A 69 -18.22 -3.50 5.00
CA ARG A 69 -17.40 -4.08 3.92
C ARG A 69 -18.02 -5.34 3.34
N GLN A 70 -18.47 -6.25 4.19
CA GLN A 70 -19.13 -7.48 3.74
C GLN A 70 -20.42 -7.20 2.95
N SER A 71 -21.18 -6.17 3.33
CA SER A 71 -22.36 -5.73 2.61
C SER A 71 -22.01 -5.21 1.21
N HIS A 72 -20.94 -4.41 1.11
CA HIS A 72 -20.43 -3.90 -0.16
C HIS A 72 -19.96 -5.03 -1.08
N GLU A 73 -19.21 -5.98 -0.55
CA GLU A 73 -18.73 -7.16 -1.30
C GLU A 73 -19.92 -8.02 -1.81
N ARG A 74 -20.97 -8.16 -0.99
CA ARG A 74 -22.19 -8.88 -1.42
C ARG A 74 -22.96 -8.14 -2.52
N LEU A 75 -23.06 -6.81 -2.42
CA LEU A 75 -23.69 -6.01 -3.46
C LEU A 75 -22.90 -6.12 -4.78
N ALA A 76 -21.58 -6.01 -4.73
CA ALA A 76 -20.72 -6.17 -5.90
C ALA A 76 -20.89 -7.56 -6.55
N SER A 77 -20.94 -8.63 -5.75
CA SER A 77 -21.15 -10.00 -6.26
C SER A 77 -22.57 -10.23 -6.81
N LEU A 78 -23.59 -9.55 -6.27
CA LEU A 78 -24.95 -9.60 -6.78
C LEU A 78 -25.09 -8.85 -8.11
N ASP A 79 -24.43 -7.71 -8.26
CA ASP A 79 -24.38 -6.94 -9.50
C ASP A 79 -23.70 -7.74 -10.62
N GLU A 80 -22.61 -8.43 -10.29
CA GLU A 80 -21.93 -9.35 -11.20
C GLU A 80 -22.82 -10.53 -11.61
N ALA A 81 -23.52 -11.15 -10.64
CA ALA A 81 -24.42 -12.29 -10.88
C ALA A 81 -25.68 -11.90 -11.68
N LEU A 82 -26.14 -10.66 -11.58
CA LEU A 82 -27.33 -10.17 -12.27
C LEU A 82 -27.05 -9.68 -13.70
N GLY A 83 -25.78 -9.66 -14.15
CA GLY A 83 -25.40 -9.26 -15.51
C GLY A 83 -25.93 -7.88 -15.92
N ARG A 84 -26.10 -6.99 -14.94
CA ARG A 84 -26.59 -5.63 -15.20
C ARG A 84 -25.48 -4.79 -15.78
N ASP A 85 -25.49 -4.70 -17.11
CA ASP A 85 -24.96 -3.59 -17.88
C ASP A 85 -25.74 -2.30 -17.52
N ASP A 86 -25.72 -1.88 -16.27
CA ASP A 86 -26.36 -0.62 -15.90
C ASP A 86 -25.27 0.46 -15.80
N ALA A 87 -25.25 1.30 -16.83
CA ALA A 87 -24.37 2.45 -17.02
C ALA A 87 -24.45 3.52 -15.91
N GLY A 88 -24.87 3.17 -14.71
CA GLY A 88 -25.02 4.02 -13.54
C GLY A 88 -24.08 3.74 -12.36
N LEU A 89 -23.57 2.52 -12.25
CA LEU A 89 -22.61 2.13 -11.21
C LEU A 89 -21.25 1.87 -11.87
N ARG A 90 -20.51 2.92 -12.15
CA ARG A 90 -19.10 2.75 -12.55
C ARG A 90 -18.36 2.05 -11.42
N ALA A 91 -17.66 0.95 -11.74
CA ALA A 91 -16.74 0.32 -10.82
C ALA A 91 -15.86 1.38 -10.16
N SER A 92 -15.60 1.24 -8.86
CA SER A 92 -14.68 2.19 -8.23
C SER A 92 -13.31 2.08 -8.90
N PRO A 93 -12.50 3.15 -8.95
CA PRO A 93 -11.18 3.09 -9.55
C PRO A 93 -10.31 1.93 -9.01
N TRP A 94 -10.49 1.57 -7.76
CA TRP A 94 -9.79 0.43 -7.12
C TRP A 94 -10.27 -0.93 -7.62
N GLU A 95 -11.56 -1.08 -7.86
CA GLU A 95 -12.14 -2.31 -8.41
C GLU A 95 -11.65 -2.53 -9.83
N GLU A 96 -11.63 -1.47 -10.63
CA GLU A 96 -11.13 -1.53 -12.00
C GLU A 96 -9.65 -1.94 -12.05
N VAL A 97 -8.83 -1.42 -11.13
CA VAL A 97 -7.41 -1.80 -11.02
C VAL A 97 -7.24 -3.23 -10.52
N ARG A 98 -8.03 -3.63 -9.52
CA ARG A 98 -8.03 -5.02 -9.04
C ARG A 98 -8.37 -6.00 -10.17
N ASP A 99 -9.40 -5.70 -10.93
CA ASP A 99 -9.87 -6.55 -12.01
C ASP A 99 -8.83 -6.64 -13.14
N PHE A 100 -8.12 -5.55 -13.43
CA PHE A 100 -6.97 -5.57 -14.34
C PHE A 100 -5.87 -6.52 -13.85
N PHE A 101 -5.44 -6.43 -12.59
CA PHE A 101 -4.41 -7.34 -12.06
C PHE A 101 -4.89 -8.80 -12.01
N HIS A 102 -6.18 -9.04 -11.68
CA HIS A 102 -6.77 -10.38 -11.75
C HIS A 102 -6.80 -10.93 -13.17
N TYR A 103 -7.16 -10.11 -14.17
CA TYR A 103 -7.14 -10.50 -15.57
C TYR A 103 -5.75 -10.93 -16.04
N CYS A 104 -4.71 -10.30 -15.52
CA CYS A 104 -3.31 -10.65 -15.79
C CYS A 104 -2.79 -11.78 -14.89
N ASP A 105 -3.61 -12.45 -14.09
CA ASP A 105 -3.18 -13.44 -13.07
C ASP A 105 -2.10 -12.88 -12.12
N ASN A 106 -2.13 -11.58 -11.84
CA ASN A 106 -1.11 -10.83 -11.11
C ASN A 106 0.30 -10.95 -11.71
N TYR A 107 0.42 -11.27 -13.01
CA TYR A 107 1.68 -11.38 -13.72
C TYR A 107 1.69 -10.50 -14.97
N VAL A 108 2.57 -9.51 -14.98
CA VAL A 108 2.75 -8.58 -16.10
C VAL A 108 4.13 -8.83 -16.74
N ASP A 109 4.19 -9.78 -17.68
CA ASP A 109 5.40 -10.32 -18.31
C ASP A 109 6.39 -9.24 -18.76
N ALA A 110 5.89 -8.18 -19.39
CA ALA A 110 6.73 -7.10 -19.90
C ALA A 110 7.45 -6.33 -18.77
N ILE A 111 6.77 -6.07 -17.66
CA ILE A 111 7.35 -5.38 -16.49
C ILE A 111 8.31 -6.31 -15.74
N ASP A 112 7.92 -7.56 -15.56
CA ASP A 112 8.73 -8.59 -14.89
C ASP A 112 10.08 -8.78 -15.60
N ARG A 113 10.05 -8.99 -16.91
CA ARG A 113 11.28 -9.10 -17.72
C ARG A 113 12.13 -7.83 -17.69
N ALA A 114 11.52 -6.64 -17.64
CA ALA A 114 12.25 -5.40 -17.52
C ALA A 114 12.99 -5.30 -16.19
N ALA A 115 12.36 -5.77 -15.09
CA ALA A 115 12.96 -5.85 -13.76
C ALA A 115 14.13 -6.86 -13.74
N GLU A 116 13.92 -8.07 -14.27
CA GLU A 116 14.96 -9.09 -14.38
C GLU A 116 16.15 -8.58 -15.20
N HIS A 117 15.89 -7.93 -16.33
CA HIS A 117 16.93 -7.35 -17.17
C HIS A 117 17.71 -6.25 -16.43
N PHE A 118 17.01 -5.39 -15.71
CA PHE A 118 17.62 -4.32 -14.91
C PHE A 118 18.63 -4.88 -13.89
N ILE A 119 18.24 -5.90 -13.14
CA ILE A 119 19.11 -6.53 -12.13
C ILE A 119 20.23 -7.34 -12.79
N SER A 120 19.94 -8.08 -13.85
CA SER A 120 20.96 -8.88 -14.58
C SER A 120 22.04 -8.01 -15.19
N ALA A 121 21.68 -6.84 -15.73
CA ALA A 121 22.62 -5.87 -16.29
C ALA A 121 23.57 -5.26 -15.24
N ALA A 122 23.20 -5.27 -13.97
CA ALA A 122 24.06 -4.83 -12.88
C ALA A 122 25.23 -5.78 -12.60
N GLY A 123 25.07 -7.06 -12.96
CA GLY A 123 26.04 -8.13 -12.72
C GLY A 123 25.88 -8.82 -11.36
N PRO A 124 26.48 -10.01 -11.21
CA PRO A 124 26.32 -10.82 -10.02
C PRO A 124 26.92 -10.15 -8.77
N GLY A 125 26.20 -10.24 -7.64
CA GLY A 125 26.70 -9.81 -6.33
C GLY A 125 26.62 -8.30 -6.05
N LYS A 126 26.11 -7.49 -6.97
CA LYS A 126 25.87 -6.06 -6.69
C LYS A 126 24.65 -5.87 -5.78
N ASP A 127 24.79 -4.96 -4.82
CA ASP A 127 23.67 -4.55 -3.98
C ASP A 127 22.60 -3.82 -4.82
N PRO A 128 21.34 -4.24 -4.80
CA PRO A 128 20.24 -3.57 -5.49
C PRO A 128 20.09 -2.08 -5.15
N LEU A 129 20.41 -1.68 -3.93
CA LEU A 129 20.38 -0.28 -3.49
C LEU A 129 21.43 0.55 -4.25
N ILE A 130 22.65 0.04 -4.39
CA ILE A 130 23.73 0.71 -5.14
C ILE A 130 23.34 0.78 -6.62
N THR A 131 22.89 -0.33 -7.19
CA THR A 131 22.46 -0.41 -8.59
C THR A 131 21.35 0.59 -8.92
N ALA A 132 20.31 0.65 -8.08
CA ALA A 132 19.21 1.59 -8.25
C ALA A 132 19.67 3.05 -8.12
N THR A 133 20.52 3.35 -7.14
CA THR A 133 21.08 4.70 -6.94
C THR A 133 21.91 5.14 -8.14
N GLU A 134 22.78 4.27 -8.67
CA GLU A 134 23.58 4.54 -9.86
C GLU A 134 22.72 4.75 -11.11
N ALA A 135 21.67 3.95 -11.28
CA ALA A 135 20.73 4.08 -12.40
C ALA A 135 20.00 5.44 -12.37
N LEU A 136 19.54 5.88 -11.20
CA LEU A 136 18.90 7.19 -11.03
C LEU A 136 19.89 8.34 -11.27
N LYS A 137 21.12 8.24 -10.76
CA LYS A 137 22.18 9.23 -11.00
C LYS A 137 22.53 9.35 -12.49
N LYS A 138 22.62 8.25 -13.22
CA LYS A 138 22.83 8.25 -14.68
C LYS A 138 21.72 8.98 -15.43
N ARG A 139 20.50 9.01 -14.86
CA ARG A 139 19.35 9.77 -15.38
C ARG A 139 19.30 11.21 -14.88
N GLY A 140 20.33 11.67 -14.15
CA GLY A 140 20.42 13.03 -13.63
C GLY A 140 19.55 13.29 -12.41
N LEU A 141 19.20 12.26 -11.62
CA LEU A 141 18.54 12.44 -10.35
C LEU A 141 19.57 12.49 -9.22
N ASP A 142 19.41 13.44 -8.32
CA ASP A 142 20.14 13.51 -7.06
C ASP A 142 19.39 12.72 -5.98
N VAL A 143 20.04 11.68 -5.44
CA VAL A 143 19.46 10.82 -4.40
C VAL A 143 20.08 11.18 -3.05
N GLN A 144 19.26 11.59 -2.12
CA GLN A 144 19.66 12.01 -0.77
C GLN A 144 18.97 11.16 0.29
N PHE A 145 19.70 10.87 1.39
CA PHE A 145 19.14 10.22 2.57
C PHE A 145 19.09 11.22 3.71
N SER A 146 17.91 11.38 4.34
CA SER A 146 17.66 12.36 5.40
C SER A 146 17.05 11.70 6.63
N ASP A 147 17.44 12.13 7.80
CA ASP A 147 16.84 11.72 9.08
C ASP A 147 15.52 12.43 9.37
N THR A 148 15.18 13.43 8.57
CA THR A 148 13.96 14.25 8.71
C THR A 148 13.14 14.18 7.44
N GLY A 149 11.80 14.32 7.56
CA GLY A 149 10.89 14.34 6.42
C GLY A 149 10.13 13.03 6.20
N PRO A 150 9.40 12.93 5.08
CA PRO A 150 8.59 11.76 4.75
C PRO A 150 9.47 10.55 4.36
N LEU A 151 8.83 9.38 4.26
CA LEU A 151 9.51 8.15 3.84
C LEU A 151 10.20 8.30 2.47
N ARG A 152 9.53 8.97 1.54
CA ARG A 152 10.02 9.31 0.20
C ARG A 152 9.41 10.64 -0.25
N HIS A 153 10.24 11.49 -0.85
CA HIS A 153 9.81 12.69 -1.53
C HIS A 153 10.61 12.87 -2.82
N PHE A 154 9.92 13.03 -3.95
CA PHE A 154 10.54 13.33 -5.23
C PHE A 154 10.10 14.69 -5.72
N ASP A 155 11.05 15.58 -5.94
CA ASP A 155 10.84 16.89 -6.58
C ASP A 155 11.25 16.80 -8.06
N PRO A 156 10.28 16.87 -8.98
CA PRO A 156 10.56 16.79 -10.41
C PRO A 156 11.30 18.03 -10.94
N THR A 157 11.15 19.20 -10.29
CA THR A 157 11.77 20.44 -10.70
C THR A 157 13.28 20.43 -10.47
N THR A 158 13.70 20.05 -9.28
CA THR A 158 15.11 19.91 -8.89
C THR A 158 15.69 18.56 -9.24
N ARG A 159 14.85 17.59 -9.68
CA ARG A 159 15.20 16.20 -9.95
C ARG A 159 15.85 15.51 -8.75
N ARG A 160 15.38 15.86 -7.57
CA ARG A 160 15.89 15.35 -6.30
C ARG A 160 14.94 14.35 -5.69
N LEU A 161 15.50 13.22 -5.25
CA LEU A 161 14.81 12.17 -4.50
C LEU A 161 15.34 12.13 -3.08
N ASP A 162 14.53 12.52 -2.11
CA ASP A 162 14.81 12.41 -0.70
C ASP A 162 14.18 11.13 -0.13
N LEU A 163 14.97 10.34 0.57
CA LEU A 163 14.57 9.11 1.24
C LEU A 163 14.87 9.18 2.73
N SER A 164 14.04 8.56 3.55
CA SER A 164 14.29 8.47 4.98
C SER A 164 15.48 7.56 5.29
N ALA A 165 16.51 8.12 5.91
CA ALA A 165 17.66 7.34 6.41
C ALA A 165 17.27 6.40 7.57
N ARG A 166 16.16 6.70 8.27
CA ARG A 166 15.62 5.87 9.36
C ARG A 166 14.79 4.69 8.89
N ALA A 167 14.44 4.62 7.60
CA ALA A 167 13.71 3.50 7.06
C ALA A 167 14.61 2.25 7.02
N ALA A 168 14.03 1.07 7.25
CA ALA A 168 14.73 -0.20 7.14
C ALA A 168 15.29 -0.39 5.72
N ALA A 169 16.43 -1.05 5.59
CA ALA A 169 17.10 -1.25 4.29
C ALA A 169 16.20 -1.87 3.20
N PRO A 170 15.32 -2.85 3.47
CA PRO A 170 14.37 -3.33 2.47
C PRO A 170 13.41 -2.25 1.98
N THR A 171 12.95 -1.38 2.88
CA THR A 171 12.07 -0.25 2.53
C THR A 171 12.79 0.78 1.65
N GLN A 172 14.04 1.11 1.98
CA GLN A 172 14.85 2.01 1.14
C GLN A 172 15.07 1.44 -0.26
N ARG A 173 15.38 0.14 -0.36
CA ARG A 173 15.53 -0.56 -1.65
C ARG A 173 14.24 -0.49 -2.47
N PHE A 174 13.12 -0.80 -1.85
CA PHE A 174 11.81 -0.73 -2.50
C PHE A 174 11.52 0.68 -3.04
N GLN A 175 11.73 1.72 -2.23
CA GLN A 175 11.48 3.10 -2.65
C GLN A 175 12.40 3.54 -3.80
N LEU A 176 13.65 3.07 -3.83
CA LEU A 176 14.59 3.32 -4.93
C LEU A 176 14.17 2.59 -6.21
N LEU A 177 13.84 1.31 -6.13
CA LEU A 177 13.39 0.52 -7.29
C LEU A 177 12.09 1.07 -7.87
N TYR A 178 11.14 1.45 -7.03
CA TYR A 178 9.94 2.17 -7.45
C TYR A 178 10.28 3.44 -8.27
N GLN A 179 11.22 4.24 -7.79
CA GLN A 179 11.64 5.44 -8.54
C GLN A 179 12.37 5.08 -9.84
N VAL A 180 13.17 4.00 -9.84
CA VAL A 180 13.80 3.47 -11.05
C VAL A 180 12.72 3.09 -12.07
N ALA A 181 11.69 2.34 -11.68
CA ALA A 181 10.58 1.98 -12.55
C ALA A 181 9.96 3.21 -13.21
N LEU A 182 9.59 4.23 -12.42
CA LEU A 182 9.01 5.47 -12.93
C LEU A 182 9.93 6.25 -13.89
N GLN A 183 11.25 6.19 -13.70
CA GLN A 183 12.20 6.94 -14.51
C GLN A 183 12.74 6.18 -15.71
N THR A 184 12.78 4.85 -15.65
CA THR A 184 13.40 4.03 -16.70
C THR A 184 12.40 3.22 -17.51
N GLN A 185 11.26 2.88 -16.93
CA GLN A 185 10.23 2.04 -17.55
C GLN A 185 8.92 2.80 -17.83
N ASN A 186 8.92 4.13 -17.77
CA ASN A 186 7.70 4.91 -17.94
C ASN A 186 6.98 4.60 -19.26
N GLU A 187 7.72 4.46 -20.37
CA GLU A 187 7.14 4.13 -21.68
C GLU A 187 6.45 2.76 -21.66
N LEU A 188 7.08 1.77 -21.02
CA LEU A 188 6.53 0.42 -20.89
C LEU A 188 5.30 0.40 -19.98
N ILE A 189 5.34 1.13 -18.88
CA ILE A 189 4.21 1.29 -17.96
C ILE A 189 3.04 1.97 -18.68
N GLU A 190 3.29 3.08 -19.39
CA GLU A 190 2.23 3.78 -20.14
C GLU A 190 1.63 2.89 -21.25
N ALA A 191 2.46 2.15 -21.99
CA ALA A 191 1.95 1.22 -23.00
C ALA A 191 1.08 0.10 -22.39
N THR A 192 1.45 -0.39 -21.19
CA THR A 192 0.64 -1.38 -20.47
C THR A 192 -0.70 -0.78 -20.03
N LEU A 193 -0.70 0.47 -19.53
CA LEU A 193 -1.91 1.19 -19.14
C LEU A 193 -2.83 1.48 -20.34
N ASP A 194 -2.25 1.78 -21.52
CA ASP A 194 -3.02 2.00 -22.74
C ASP A 194 -3.72 0.73 -23.23
N LEU A 195 -3.06 -0.42 -23.08
CA LEU A 195 -3.66 -1.73 -23.39
C LEU A 195 -4.79 -2.10 -22.44
N ALA A 196 -4.65 -1.74 -21.15
CA ALA A 196 -5.66 -2.04 -20.12
C ALA A 196 -6.97 -1.25 -20.31
N ARG A 197 -6.91 -0.07 -20.96
CA ARG A 197 -8.10 0.76 -21.31
C ARG A 197 -8.97 1.11 -20.10
N PHE A 198 -8.36 1.59 -19.02
CA PHE A 198 -9.08 2.06 -17.83
C PHE A 198 -10.16 3.09 -18.20
N ALA A 199 -11.35 2.96 -17.60
CA ALA A 199 -12.48 3.85 -17.85
C ALA A 199 -12.29 5.22 -17.17
N THR A 200 -11.54 5.29 -16.09
CA THR A 200 -11.31 6.51 -15.32
C THR A 200 -9.83 6.89 -15.25
N PRO A 201 -9.49 8.19 -15.29
CA PRO A 201 -8.12 8.64 -15.06
C PRO A 201 -7.57 8.21 -13.70
N GLU A 202 -8.42 8.21 -12.68
CA GLU A 202 -8.06 7.81 -11.32
C GLU A 202 -7.64 6.35 -11.25
N ALA A 203 -8.35 5.45 -11.94
CA ALA A 203 -7.97 4.03 -12.04
C ALA A 203 -6.62 3.87 -12.76
N ARG A 204 -6.41 4.64 -13.84
CA ARG A 204 -5.13 4.64 -14.56
C ARG A 204 -3.98 5.08 -13.65
N ASP A 205 -4.16 6.14 -12.86
CA ASP A 205 -3.13 6.63 -11.93
C ASP A 205 -2.80 5.60 -10.84
N ILE A 206 -3.81 4.95 -10.27
CA ILE A 206 -3.63 3.89 -9.29
C ILE A 206 -2.92 2.68 -9.92
N ALA A 207 -3.31 2.27 -11.11
CA ALA A 207 -2.68 1.18 -11.83
C ALA A 207 -1.22 1.49 -12.17
N LYS A 208 -0.89 2.73 -12.52
CA LYS A 208 0.48 3.18 -12.73
C LYS A 208 1.36 2.98 -11.49
N ILE A 209 0.84 3.36 -10.32
CA ILE A 209 1.50 3.11 -9.03
C ILE A 209 1.69 1.59 -8.82
N GLY A 210 0.65 0.81 -9.07
CA GLY A 210 0.70 -0.65 -8.97
C GLY A 210 1.77 -1.29 -9.86
N LEU A 211 1.83 -0.91 -11.13
CA LEU A 211 2.84 -1.41 -12.08
C LEU A 211 4.27 -0.99 -11.71
N ALA A 212 4.44 0.25 -11.20
CA ALA A 212 5.74 0.69 -10.72
C ALA A 212 6.19 -0.02 -9.44
N ASN A 213 5.24 -0.44 -8.59
CA ASN A 213 5.52 -1.26 -7.41
C ASN A 213 5.82 -2.72 -7.77
N TYR A 214 5.27 -3.20 -8.89
CA TYR A 214 5.46 -4.55 -9.38
C TYR A 214 6.88 -4.77 -9.96
N PHE A 215 7.49 -3.74 -10.54
CA PHE A 215 8.87 -3.75 -11.01
C PHE A 215 9.86 -3.93 -9.85
#